data_477545589014a67d0debc9fe4e57b095
#
_entry.id   477545589014a67d0debc9fe4e57b095
#
_cell.length_a   1.000
_cell.length_b   1.000
_cell.length_c   1.000
_cell.angle_alpha   90.00
_cell.angle_beta   90.00
_cell.angle_gamma   90.00
#
_symmetry.space_group_name_H-M   'P 1'
#
loop_
_entity.id
_entity.type
_entity.pdbx_description
1 polymer ?
#
loop_
_entity_poly.entity_id
_entity_poly.type
_entity_poly.pdbx_seq_one_letter_code
_entity_poly.pdbx_strand_id
1 'polypeptide(L)'
;DKLRQRKPVSWKRLFDRRYMRTNWPYGSSVWGKKELVCPNVQDENIVSLYEGGSNLFWAERFGREIGLKHLWLKQCGNAHTGSFKDLGMTVLVSMVKQMLCEKKEILGVACASTGDTSAALAAYCAAAGIPAIVFLPKNKVSSSQLVQPLANNALTLSIDTDFDGCMKLVKEVCARNNIYLANSMNSLRIEGQKTISIEIVQQFDWEVPDWVVVPGGNLGNVTALGLGFLMMKDLGIVDKLPRIACAQAQKANPLYLSYLKGFKEYRPVKAQKTLASAIQIGDPVSIKKAIKILQRFNGVVEQASEDELANAAARADRTGLFNCPHTGVALAAIIKLLEKGEIKPDEKVVVISTAHGLKFPDFKIHYHEGTLEGVTPLYRNQPVEVPADYEAVRGSILRAVEKRPYDYKPTLVPKPSAVED
;
A
#
# COMPACT_ATOMS: atom_id res chain seq x y z
N ASP A 1 1.41 -15.78 -25.40
CA ASP A 1 0.48 -16.21 -26.48
C ASP A 1 -0.74 -16.97 -25.95
N LYS A 2 -0.61 -17.95 -25.01
CA LYS A 2 -1.75 -18.67 -24.43
C LYS A 2 -2.80 -17.75 -23.77
N LEU A 3 -2.37 -16.72 -23.06
CA LEU A 3 -3.28 -15.78 -22.39
C LEU A 3 -4.11 -14.95 -23.41
N ARG A 4 -3.53 -14.61 -24.56
CA ARG A 4 -4.21 -13.85 -25.63
C ARG A 4 -5.25 -14.68 -26.39
N GLN A 5 -5.26 -15.99 -26.26
CA GLN A 5 -6.27 -16.86 -26.91
C GLN A 5 -7.65 -16.71 -26.24
N ARG A 6 -7.71 -16.25 -24.97
CA ARG A 6 -8.97 -16.02 -24.27
C ARG A 6 -9.48 -14.61 -24.57
N LYS A 7 -10.75 -14.51 -25.01
CA LYS A 7 -11.40 -13.21 -25.28
C LYS A 7 -11.45 -12.32 -24.02
N PRO A 8 -11.30 -10.99 -24.15
CA PRO A 8 -11.33 -10.06 -23.02
C PRO A 8 -12.55 -10.22 -22.12
N VAL A 9 -13.75 -10.34 -22.68
CA VAL A 9 -14.99 -10.54 -21.94
C VAL A 9 -14.98 -11.83 -21.10
N SER A 10 -14.29 -12.87 -21.58
CA SER A 10 -14.16 -14.13 -20.84
C SER A 10 -13.20 -14.00 -19.65
N TRP A 11 -12.22 -13.12 -19.70
CA TRP A 11 -11.37 -12.76 -18.57
C TRP A 11 -12.18 -12.01 -17.49
N LYS A 12 -12.93 -10.97 -17.88
CA LYS A 12 -13.80 -10.21 -16.98
C LYS A 12 -14.76 -11.14 -16.23
N ARG A 13 -15.57 -11.92 -16.96
CA ARG A 13 -16.51 -12.89 -16.37
C ARG A 13 -15.84 -13.91 -15.44
N LEU A 14 -14.64 -14.40 -15.77
CA LEU A 14 -13.92 -15.34 -14.92
C LEU A 14 -13.53 -14.70 -13.58
N PHE A 15 -12.96 -13.49 -13.63
CA PHE A 15 -12.51 -12.78 -12.44
C PHE A 15 -13.69 -12.34 -11.57
N ASP A 16 -14.79 -11.85 -12.17
CA ASP A 16 -16.00 -11.46 -11.44
C ASP A 16 -16.65 -12.66 -10.73
N ARG A 17 -16.72 -13.80 -11.40
CA ARG A 17 -17.26 -15.04 -10.81
C ARG A 17 -16.43 -15.53 -9.61
N ARG A 18 -15.11 -15.32 -9.63
CA ARG A 18 -14.19 -15.75 -8.56
C ARG A 18 -14.06 -14.73 -7.43
N TYR A 19 -14.37 -13.47 -7.70
CA TYR A 19 -14.08 -12.36 -6.80
C TYR A 19 -14.76 -12.54 -5.44
N MET A 20 -13.94 -12.57 -4.36
CA MET A 20 -14.37 -12.66 -2.97
C MET A 20 -15.37 -13.81 -2.67
N ARG A 21 -15.19 -14.97 -3.34
CA ARG A 21 -15.94 -16.19 -3.08
C ARG A 21 -15.13 -17.12 -2.16
N THR A 22 -15.83 -18.00 -1.46
CA THR A 22 -15.19 -19.01 -0.59
C THR A 22 -14.64 -20.22 -1.34
N ASN A 23 -14.67 -20.23 -2.67
CA ASN A 23 -14.16 -21.33 -3.51
C ASN A 23 -12.64 -21.41 -3.48
N TRP A 24 -12.12 -22.29 -2.64
CA TRP A 24 -10.68 -22.55 -2.55
C TRP A 24 -10.13 -23.13 -3.86
N PRO A 25 -8.96 -22.70 -4.33
CA PRO A 25 -8.10 -21.63 -3.81
C PRO A 25 -8.39 -20.25 -4.42
N TYR A 26 -9.37 -20.12 -5.30
CA TYR A 26 -9.60 -18.95 -6.16
C TYR A 26 -10.44 -17.83 -5.53
N GLY A 27 -10.79 -17.94 -4.26
CA GLY A 27 -11.66 -16.98 -3.60
C GLY A 27 -11.00 -15.65 -3.26
N SER A 28 -9.68 -15.61 -3.07
CA SER A 28 -8.96 -14.35 -2.85
C SER A 28 -8.89 -13.53 -4.12
N SER A 29 -8.72 -12.22 -3.98
CA SER A 29 -8.57 -11.35 -5.15
C SER A 29 -7.23 -11.56 -5.89
N VAL A 30 -6.22 -12.12 -5.23
CA VAL A 30 -4.95 -12.50 -5.86
C VAL A 30 -5.11 -13.80 -6.65
N TRP A 31 -5.52 -14.87 -5.98
CA TRP A 31 -5.61 -16.19 -6.61
C TRP A 31 -6.81 -16.37 -7.53
N GLY A 32 -7.84 -15.53 -7.39
CA GLY A 32 -8.89 -15.39 -8.39
C GLY A 32 -8.37 -15.03 -9.78
N LYS A 33 -7.14 -14.53 -9.85
CA LYS A 33 -6.42 -14.13 -11.06
C LYS A 33 -5.15 -14.99 -11.27
N LYS A 34 -5.14 -16.23 -10.77
CA LYS A 34 -3.99 -17.16 -10.79
C LYS A 34 -3.28 -17.20 -12.14
N GLU A 35 -4.04 -17.25 -13.23
CA GLU A 35 -3.51 -17.34 -14.60
C GLU A 35 -2.61 -16.14 -14.96
N LEU A 36 -2.87 -14.97 -14.37
CA LEU A 36 -2.10 -13.74 -14.57
C LEU A 36 -1.00 -13.54 -13.54
N VAL A 37 -1.09 -14.19 -12.39
CA VAL A 37 -0.19 -13.99 -11.24
C VAL A 37 0.91 -15.05 -11.20
N CYS A 38 0.54 -16.32 -11.07
CA CYS A 38 1.47 -17.42 -10.95
C CYS A 38 0.84 -18.73 -11.44
N PRO A 39 0.71 -18.91 -12.77
CA PRO A 39 -0.04 -20.03 -13.36
C PRO A 39 0.57 -21.41 -13.04
N ASN A 40 1.86 -21.46 -12.74
CA ASN A 40 2.61 -22.71 -12.54
C ASN A 40 2.51 -23.27 -11.10
N VAL A 41 2.00 -22.52 -10.14
CA VAL A 41 1.78 -23.04 -8.80
C VAL A 41 0.60 -23.99 -8.81
N GLN A 42 0.78 -25.18 -8.25
CA GLN A 42 -0.31 -26.17 -8.08
C GLN A 42 -1.28 -25.69 -7.02
N ASP A 43 -2.57 -26.01 -7.17
CA ASP A 43 -3.63 -25.47 -6.31
C ASP A 43 -3.46 -25.88 -4.83
N GLU A 44 -2.96 -27.07 -4.55
CA GLU A 44 -2.65 -27.58 -3.22
C GLU A 44 -1.48 -26.86 -2.54
N ASN A 45 -0.64 -26.17 -3.30
CA ASN A 45 0.50 -25.39 -2.81
C ASN A 45 0.17 -23.90 -2.60
N ILE A 46 -1.04 -23.49 -2.97
CA ILE A 46 -1.48 -22.13 -2.71
C ILE A 46 -1.65 -21.92 -1.19
N VAL A 47 -1.05 -20.85 -0.69
CA VAL A 47 -1.17 -20.38 0.68
C VAL A 47 -1.88 -19.05 0.65
N SER A 48 -3.12 -18.99 1.11
CA SER A 48 -3.94 -17.78 1.07
C SER A 48 -4.63 -17.55 2.41
N LEU A 49 -4.66 -16.28 2.82
CA LEU A 49 -5.48 -15.76 3.91
C LEU A 49 -6.60 -14.86 3.35
N TYR A 50 -7.05 -15.16 2.14
CA TYR A 50 -8.08 -14.43 1.36
C TYR A 50 -7.74 -12.96 1.15
N GLU A 51 -6.47 -12.68 0.84
CA GLU A 51 -5.91 -11.37 0.58
C GLU A 51 -6.49 -10.70 -0.68
N GLY A 52 -6.45 -9.38 -0.69
CA GLY A 52 -7.11 -8.56 -1.69
C GLY A 52 -8.59 -8.35 -1.37
N GLY A 53 -9.39 -7.97 -2.36
CA GLY A 53 -10.78 -7.57 -2.14
C GLY A 53 -10.90 -6.34 -1.24
N SER A 54 -9.84 -5.56 -1.11
CA SER A 54 -9.81 -4.40 -0.25
C SER A 54 -10.75 -3.31 -0.76
N ASN A 55 -11.33 -2.56 0.19
CA ASN A 55 -12.33 -1.55 -0.11
C ASN A 55 -11.79 -0.51 -1.09
N LEU A 56 -12.58 -0.22 -2.11
CA LEU A 56 -12.45 0.96 -2.95
C LEU A 56 -13.69 1.80 -2.69
N PHE A 57 -13.53 2.94 -2.03
CA PHE A 57 -14.66 3.77 -1.66
C PHE A 57 -14.45 5.24 -2.03
N TRP A 58 -15.54 5.92 -2.30
CA TRP A 58 -15.54 7.32 -2.65
C TRP A 58 -15.24 8.17 -1.40
N ALA A 59 -14.12 8.88 -1.42
CA ALA A 59 -13.70 9.78 -0.35
C ALA A 59 -14.33 11.17 -0.54
N GLU A 60 -15.66 11.22 -0.67
CA GLU A 60 -16.44 12.38 -1.07
C GLU A 60 -16.12 13.60 -0.23
N ARG A 61 -16.20 13.47 1.09
CA ARG A 61 -16.04 14.60 2.01
C ARG A 61 -14.61 15.18 1.94
N PHE A 62 -13.59 14.32 1.92
CA PHE A 62 -12.21 14.78 1.78
C PHE A 62 -11.96 15.36 0.39
N GLY A 63 -12.47 14.70 -0.66
CA GLY A 63 -12.38 15.20 -2.03
C GLY A 63 -12.99 16.60 -2.16
N ARG A 64 -14.19 16.82 -1.62
CA ARG A 64 -14.84 18.13 -1.61
C ARG A 64 -14.01 19.19 -0.88
N GLU A 65 -13.40 18.85 0.27
CA GLU A 65 -12.54 19.75 1.03
C GLU A 65 -11.29 20.20 0.26
N ILE A 66 -10.78 19.37 -0.65
CA ILE A 66 -9.59 19.69 -1.46
C ILE A 66 -9.92 20.12 -2.90
N GLY A 67 -11.20 20.15 -3.28
CA GLY A 67 -11.64 20.57 -4.61
C GLY A 67 -11.58 19.46 -5.68
N LEU A 68 -11.58 18.18 -5.31
CA LEU A 68 -11.54 17.03 -6.20
C LEU A 68 -12.83 16.21 -6.09
N LYS A 69 -13.70 16.24 -7.11
CA LYS A 69 -15.03 15.61 -7.06
C LYS A 69 -15.00 14.08 -6.98
N HIS A 70 -14.09 13.45 -7.67
CA HIS A 70 -14.05 11.99 -7.84
C HIS A 70 -12.78 11.38 -7.24
N LEU A 71 -12.53 11.68 -5.95
CA LEU A 71 -11.46 11.07 -5.17
C LEU A 71 -11.91 9.73 -4.57
N TRP A 72 -11.17 8.67 -4.88
CA TRP A 72 -11.40 7.32 -4.37
C TRP A 72 -10.21 6.82 -3.58
N LEU A 73 -10.47 6.11 -2.49
CA LEU A 73 -9.45 5.49 -1.67
C LEU A 73 -9.46 3.97 -1.85
N LYS A 74 -8.34 3.42 -2.30
CA LYS A 74 -8.09 1.97 -2.33
C LYS A 74 -7.43 1.55 -1.04
N GLN A 75 -8.21 1.03 -0.08
CA GLN A 75 -7.76 0.73 1.28
C GLN A 75 -7.08 -0.65 1.36
N CYS A 76 -5.86 -0.77 0.85
CA CYS A 76 -5.08 -2.00 0.91
C CYS A 76 -4.64 -2.37 2.35
N GLY A 77 -4.80 -1.45 3.29
CA GLY A 77 -4.59 -1.70 4.71
C GLY A 77 -5.62 -2.62 5.37
N ASN A 78 -6.75 -2.91 4.71
CA ASN A 78 -7.74 -3.88 5.17
C ASN A 78 -7.37 -5.35 4.85
N ALA A 79 -6.15 -5.60 4.37
CA ALA A 79 -5.60 -6.94 4.23
C ALA A 79 -5.37 -7.60 5.61
N HIS A 80 -5.20 -8.92 5.65
CA HIS A 80 -5.09 -9.72 6.88
C HIS A 80 -4.05 -9.18 7.89
N THR A 81 -2.85 -8.82 7.41
CA THR A 81 -1.80 -8.27 8.28
C THR A 81 -1.80 -6.74 8.39
N GLY A 82 -2.81 -6.08 7.82
CA GLY A 82 -2.97 -4.63 7.86
C GLY A 82 -2.15 -3.87 6.82
N SER A 83 -1.67 -4.51 5.75
CA SER A 83 -0.96 -3.83 4.67
C SER A 83 -1.01 -4.58 3.32
N PHE A 84 -0.73 -3.87 2.23
CA PHE A 84 -0.67 -4.44 0.88
C PHE A 84 0.44 -5.49 0.68
N LYS A 85 1.32 -5.69 1.66
CA LYS A 85 2.40 -6.68 1.57
C LYS A 85 1.88 -8.10 1.46
N ASP A 86 0.68 -8.36 1.97
CA ASP A 86 0.00 -9.65 1.88
C ASP A 86 -0.13 -10.13 0.44
N LEU A 87 -0.48 -9.21 -0.48
CA LEU A 87 -0.67 -9.53 -1.90
C LEU A 87 0.58 -10.15 -2.55
N GLY A 88 1.75 -9.66 -2.17
CA GLY A 88 3.01 -10.21 -2.68
C GLY A 88 3.47 -11.43 -1.89
N MET A 89 3.15 -11.48 -0.60
CA MET A 89 3.66 -12.54 0.27
C MET A 89 2.93 -13.87 0.06
N THR A 90 1.62 -13.83 -0.23
CA THR A 90 0.86 -15.02 -0.62
C THR A 90 1.51 -15.74 -1.82
N VAL A 91 1.92 -15.00 -2.85
CA VAL A 91 2.56 -15.57 -4.05
C VAL A 91 3.95 -16.13 -3.74
N LEU A 92 4.75 -15.38 -2.98
CA LEU A 92 6.09 -15.81 -2.60
C LEU A 92 6.05 -17.11 -1.77
N VAL A 93 5.23 -17.14 -0.72
CA VAL A 93 5.17 -18.31 0.18
C VAL A 93 4.54 -19.51 -0.51
N SER A 94 3.54 -19.33 -1.38
CA SER A 94 2.99 -20.42 -2.22
C SER A 94 4.04 -21.01 -3.14
N MET A 95 4.88 -20.19 -3.75
CA MET A 95 5.99 -20.69 -4.58
C MET A 95 7.05 -21.41 -3.75
N VAL A 96 7.37 -20.94 -2.55
CA VAL A 96 8.27 -21.65 -1.64
C VAL A 96 7.69 -23.01 -1.25
N LYS A 97 6.40 -23.09 -0.94
CA LYS A 97 5.71 -24.35 -0.66
C LYS A 97 5.76 -25.30 -1.86
N GLN A 98 5.56 -24.78 -3.08
CA GLN A 98 5.73 -25.54 -4.32
C GLN A 98 7.14 -26.11 -4.43
N MET A 99 8.18 -25.31 -4.18
CA MET A 99 9.58 -25.72 -4.21
C MET A 99 9.89 -26.83 -3.19
N LEU A 100 9.31 -26.74 -1.99
CA LEU A 100 9.45 -27.78 -0.95
C LEU A 100 8.80 -29.10 -1.39
N CYS A 101 7.60 -29.04 -1.99
CA CYS A 101 6.94 -30.25 -2.55
C CYS A 101 7.75 -30.84 -3.71
N GLU A 102 8.50 -30.03 -4.46
CA GLU A 102 9.44 -30.47 -5.48
C GLU A 102 10.79 -30.96 -4.90
N LYS A 103 10.84 -31.20 -3.58
CA LYS A 103 12.03 -31.69 -2.83
C LYS A 103 13.25 -30.76 -2.88
N LYS A 104 13.07 -29.44 -3.07
CA LYS A 104 14.15 -28.48 -2.86
C LYS A 104 14.38 -28.29 -1.37
N GLU A 105 15.64 -28.33 -0.97
CA GLU A 105 16.03 -28.11 0.41
C GLU A 105 15.93 -26.62 0.75
N ILE A 106 14.88 -26.23 1.47
CA ILE A 106 14.67 -24.88 2.01
C ILE A 106 14.40 -25.00 3.50
N LEU A 107 15.28 -24.44 4.33
CA LEU A 107 15.17 -24.48 5.79
C LEU A 107 14.13 -23.49 6.34
N GLY A 108 13.85 -22.42 5.61
CA GLY A 108 12.92 -21.39 6.00
C GLY A 108 12.97 -20.18 5.08
N VAL A 109 12.16 -19.18 5.37
CA VAL A 109 12.06 -17.94 4.61
C VAL A 109 12.46 -16.76 5.48
N ALA A 110 13.38 -15.92 5.02
CA ALA A 110 13.91 -14.81 5.81
C ALA A 110 13.66 -13.44 5.17
N CYS A 111 13.51 -12.44 6.02
CA CYS A 111 13.56 -11.04 5.61
C CYS A 111 14.21 -10.15 6.67
N ALA A 112 14.81 -9.03 6.24
CA ALA A 112 15.12 -7.91 7.11
C ALA A 112 14.01 -6.86 6.95
N SER A 113 13.21 -6.65 7.98
CA SER A 113 12.13 -5.66 7.98
C SER A 113 11.61 -5.40 9.37
N THR A 114 11.48 -4.13 9.72
CA THR A 114 10.92 -3.66 11.00
C THR A 114 9.39 -3.45 10.96
N GLY A 115 8.69 -3.83 9.88
CA GLY A 115 7.27 -3.49 9.75
C GLY A 115 6.46 -4.45 8.87
N ASP A 116 5.77 -3.90 7.88
CA ASP A 116 4.76 -4.63 7.09
C ASP A 116 5.27 -5.90 6.39
N THR A 117 6.53 -5.92 5.95
CA THR A 117 7.07 -7.11 5.27
C THR A 117 7.27 -8.27 6.24
N SER A 118 7.81 -8.02 7.44
CA SER A 118 7.98 -9.06 8.46
C SER A 118 6.63 -9.58 8.98
N ALA A 119 5.66 -8.69 9.16
CA ALA A 119 4.29 -9.07 9.55
C ALA A 119 3.64 -10.02 8.53
N ALA A 120 3.66 -9.64 7.24
CA ALA A 120 3.12 -10.47 6.18
C ALA A 120 3.88 -11.80 6.02
N LEU A 121 5.23 -11.77 6.05
CA LEU A 121 6.03 -13.00 5.98
C LEU A 121 5.67 -13.98 7.11
N ALA A 122 5.63 -13.49 8.34
CA ALA A 122 5.33 -14.32 9.51
C ALA A 122 3.95 -14.99 9.39
N ALA A 123 2.91 -14.23 9.01
CA ALA A 123 1.56 -14.74 8.88
C ALA A 123 1.43 -15.80 7.78
N TYR A 124 1.94 -15.54 6.58
CA TYR A 124 1.83 -16.49 5.46
C TYR A 124 2.71 -17.72 5.65
N CYS A 125 3.90 -17.57 6.25
CA CYS A 125 4.73 -18.72 6.61
C CYS A 125 4.09 -19.57 7.71
N ALA A 126 3.48 -18.96 8.74
CA ALA A 126 2.74 -19.68 9.76
C ALA A 126 1.57 -20.48 9.15
N ALA A 127 0.80 -19.85 8.25
CA ALA A 127 -0.29 -20.53 7.53
C ALA A 127 0.20 -21.70 6.64
N ALA A 128 1.44 -21.64 6.16
CA ALA A 128 2.06 -22.67 5.34
C ALA A 128 2.78 -23.75 6.14
N GLY A 129 2.98 -23.58 7.45
CA GLY A 129 3.85 -24.43 8.27
C GLY A 129 5.34 -24.32 7.94
N ILE A 130 5.77 -23.19 7.39
CA ILE A 130 7.18 -22.93 6.98
C ILE A 130 7.83 -22.01 8.00
N PRO A 131 9.08 -22.28 8.47
CA PRO A 131 9.77 -21.38 9.39
C PRO A 131 10.00 -20.00 8.79
N ALA A 132 9.57 -18.94 9.51
CA ALA A 132 9.82 -17.55 9.17
C ALA A 132 10.95 -17.00 10.05
N ILE A 133 11.89 -16.25 9.45
CA ILE A 133 13.04 -15.66 10.13
C ILE A 133 13.05 -14.16 9.84
N VAL A 134 13.01 -13.34 10.89
CA VAL A 134 12.96 -11.88 10.81
C VAL A 134 14.22 -11.27 11.41
N PHE A 135 14.94 -10.48 10.63
CA PHE A 135 16.14 -9.76 11.05
C PHE A 135 15.77 -8.31 11.39
N LEU A 136 16.09 -7.87 12.59
CA LEU A 136 15.74 -6.55 13.12
C LEU A 136 16.95 -5.87 13.77
N PRO A 137 17.11 -4.55 13.62
CA PRO A 137 18.11 -3.81 14.38
C PRO A 137 17.69 -3.70 15.85
N LYS A 138 18.60 -3.97 16.77
CA LYS A 138 18.39 -3.90 18.22
C LYS A 138 17.96 -2.48 18.64
N ASN A 139 16.95 -2.40 19.50
CA ASN A 139 16.44 -1.14 20.10
C ASN A 139 15.89 -0.10 19.11
N LYS A 140 15.55 -0.49 17.87
CA LYS A 140 15.03 0.41 16.82
C LYS A 140 13.64 0.01 16.28
N VAL A 141 12.94 -0.85 17.01
CA VAL A 141 11.65 -1.40 16.56
C VAL A 141 10.61 -1.19 17.66
N SER A 142 9.47 -0.62 17.30
CA SER A 142 8.36 -0.45 18.25
C SER A 142 7.65 -1.77 18.54
N SER A 143 7.01 -1.87 19.70
CA SER A 143 6.21 -3.05 20.09
C SER A 143 5.09 -3.34 19.07
N SER A 144 4.48 -2.30 18.49
CA SER A 144 3.44 -2.43 17.47
C SER A 144 3.93 -3.07 16.16
N GLN A 145 5.23 -2.95 15.86
CA GLN A 145 5.85 -3.59 14.70
C GLN A 145 6.27 -5.04 14.97
N LEU A 146 6.57 -5.38 16.23
CA LEU A 146 6.99 -6.72 16.63
C LEU A 146 5.83 -7.68 16.89
N VAL A 147 4.66 -7.16 17.24
CA VAL A 147 3.54 -8.00 17.73
C VAL A 147 3.13 -9.08 16.74
N GLN A 148 3.06 -8.78 15.44
CA GLN A 148 2.64 -9.75 14.44
C GLN A 148 3.67 -10.86 14.19
N PRO A 149 4.98 -10.57 13.95
CA PRO A 149 6.01 -11.61 13.85
C PRO A 149 6.06 -12.52 15.07
N LEU A 150 6.00 -11.97 16.29
CA LEU A 150 6.02 -12.75 17.53
C LEU A 150 4.78 -13.62 17.68
N ALA A 151 3.58 -13.07 17.46
CA ALA A 151 2.32 -13.80 17.56
C ALA A 151 2.22 -14.95 16.54
N ASN A 152 2.82 -14.79 15.37
CA ASN A 152 2.89 -15.81 14.31
C ASN A 152 4.12 -16.74 14.47
N ASN A 153 4.76 -16.77 15.64
CA ASN A 153 5.88 -17.66 15.97
C ASN A 153 7.07 -17.57 15.01
N ALA A 154 7.35 -16.39 14.45
CA ALA A 154 8.54 -16.18 13.64
C ALA A 154 9.80 -16.10 14.51
N LEU A 155 10.90 -16.72 14.08
CA LEU A 155 12.20 -16.51 14.69
C LEU A 155 12.63 -15.06 14.46
N THR A 156 12.56 -14.26 15.50
CA THR A 156 12.84 -12.82 15.44
C THR A 156 14.21 -12.54 16.04
N LEU A 157 15.17 -12.19 15.20
CA LEU A 157 16.56 -11.91 15.56
C LEU A 157 16.77 -10.42 15.76
N SER A 158 17.05 -10.00 16.98
CA SER A 158 17.41 -8.63 17.36
C SER A 158 18.94 -8.48 17.29
N ILE A 159 19.44 -7.80 16.26
CA ILE A 159 20.84 -7.77 15.90
C ILE A 159 21.44 -6.39 16.25
N ASP A 160 22.62 -6.38 16.83
CA ASP A 160 23.32 -5.15 17.22
C ASP A 160 23.96 -4.46 16.01
N THR A 161 23.12 -3.92 15.16
CA THR A 161 23.47 -3.15 13.96
C THR A 161 22.32 -2.24 13.54
N ASP A 162 22.47 -1.51 12.45
CA ASP A 162 21.39 -0.74 11.80
C ASP A 162 20.62 -1.59 10.76
N PHE A 163 19.67 -0.97 10.09
CA PHE A 163 18.86 -1.66 9.07
C PHE A 163 19.70 -2.17 7.88
N ASP A 164 20.70 -1.39 7.45
CA ASP A 164 21.56 -1.76 6.34
C ASP A 164 22.46 -2.95 6.71
N GLY A 165 22.93 -3.00 7.96
CA GLY A 165 23.62 -4.15 8.52
C GLY A 165 22.75 -5.41 8.54
N CYS A 166 21.49 -5.30 8.98
CA CYS A 166 20.52 -6.40 8.91
C CYS A 166 20.29 -6.87 7.47
N MET A 167 20.19 -5.95 6.50
CA MET A 167 20.03 -6.27 5.09
C MET A 167 21.24 -6.99 4.50
N LYS A 168 22.45 -6.61 4.90
CA LYS A 168 23.70 -7.29 4.49
C LYS A 168 23.72 -8.71 5.06
N LEU A 169 23.45 -8.86 6.34
CA LEU A 169 23.47 -10.16 7.04
C LEU A 169 22.41 -11.13 6.47
N VAL A 170 21.16 -10.69 6.27
CA VAL A 170 20.13 -11.58 5.72
C VAL A 170 20.48 -12.07 4.32
N LYS A 171 21.06 -11.21 3.47
CA LYS A 171 21.54 -11.61 2.13
C LYS A 171 22.65 -12.65 2.22
N GLU A 172 23.62 -12.45 3.10
CA GLU A 172 24.73 -13.36 3.30
C GLU A 172 24.28 -14.72 3.85
N VAL A 173 23.40 -14.71 4.88
CA VAL A 173 22.82 -15.92 5.45
C VAL A 173 22.02 -16.69 4.42
N CYS A 174 21.18 -16.03 3.63
CA CYS A 174 20.40 -16.68 2.57
C CYS A 174 21.29 -17.25 1.45
N ALA A 175 22.39 -16.57 1.10
CA ALA A 175 23.30 -17.02 0.06
C ALA A 175 24.16 -18.24 0.45
N ARG A 176 24.44 -18.41 1.75
CA ARG A 176 25.31 -19.49 2.27
C ARG A 176 24.52 -20.67 2.85
N ASN A 177 23.24 -20.52 3.04
CA ASN A 177 22.38 -21.54 3.63
C ASN A 177 21.11 -21.67 2.79
N ASN A 178 20.43 -22.78 2.87
CA ASN A 178 19.20 -23.05 2.15
C ASN A 178 17.99 -22.25 2.76
N ILE A 179 18.14 -20.91 2.85
CA ILE A 179 17.12 -19.99 3.35
C ILE A 179 16.66 -19.10 2.21
N TYR A 180 15.34 -19.01 2.00
CA TYR A 180 14.76 -18.23 0.90
C TYR A 180 14.60 -16.75 1.29
N LEU A 181 15.12 -15.83 0.48
CA LEU A 181 15.05 -14.39 0.75
C LEU A 181 13.74 -13.77 0.27
N ALA A 182 12.96 -13.15 1.19
CA ALA A 182 11.66 -12.57 0.93
C ALA A 182 11.63 -11.03 0.82
N ASN A 183 12.77 -10.36 0.80
CA ASN A 183 12.82 -8.90 0.70
C ASN A 183 12.28 -8.36 -0.65
N SER A 184 12.10 -7.04 -0.76
CA SER A 184 11.42 -6.36 -1.88
C SER A 184 12.07 -6.56 -3.26
N MET A 185 13.28 -7.09 -3.33
CA MET A 185 13.94 -7.47 -4.58
C MET A 185 13.34 -8.73 -5.23
N ASN A 186 12.57 -9.53 -4.49
CA ASN A 186 11.97 -10.76 -5.02
C ASN A 186 10.80 -10.42 -5.96
N SER A 187 10.92 -10.87 -7.22
CA SER A 187 9.95 -10.58 -8.28
C SER A 187 8.57 -11.19 -8.05
N LEU A 188 8.47 -12.31 -7.31
CA LEU A 188 7.19 -12.95 -6.98
C LEU A 188 6.26 -12.01 -6.20
N ARG A 189 6.84 -11.10 -5.42
CA ARG A 189 6.07 -10.09 -4.71
C ARG A 189 5.39 -9.10 -5.65
N ILE A 190 6.04 -8.75 -6.76
CA ILE A 190 5.47 -7.87 -7.79
C ILE A 190 4.28 -8.55 -8.47
N GLU A 191 4.37 -9.86 -8.71
CA GLU A 191 3.30 -10.64 -9.33
C GLU A 191 1.99 -10.61 -8.52
N GLY A 192 2.07 -10.71 -7.21
CA GLY A 192 0.90 -10.56 -6.34
C GLY A 192 0.41 -9.11 -6.25
N GLN A 193 1.32 -8.15 -6.08
CA GLN A 193 0.96 -6.74 -5.93
C GLN A 193 0.32 -6.13 -7.18
N LYS A 194 0.62 -6.62 -8.38
CA LYS A 194 0.00 -6.12 -9.62
C LYS A 194 -1.52 -6.33 -9.66
N THR A 195 -2.05 -7.24 -8.83
CA THR A 195 -3.50 -7.46 -8.74
C THR A 195 -4.27 -6.25 -8.23
N ILE A 196 -3.62 -5.30 -7.54
CA ILE A 196 -4.24 -4.04 -7.11
C ILE A 196 -4.84 -3.29 -8.31
N SER A 197 -4.09 -3.19 -9.42
CA SER A 197 -4.57 -2.52 -10.64
C SER A 197 -5.78 -3.22 -11.24
N ILE A 198 -5.75 -4.56 -11.29
CA ILE A 198 -6.85 -5.36 -11.83
C ILE A 198 -8.10 -5.21 -10.94
N GLU A 199 -7.90 -5.21 -9.64
CA GLU A 199 -8.97 -5.07 -8.66
C GLU A 199 -9.62 -3.68 -8.71
N ILE A 200 -8.84 -2.60 -8.86
CA ILE A 200 -9.37 -1.24 -9.03
C ILE A 200 -10.30 -1.18 -10.25
N VAL A 201 -9.84 -1.67 -11.39
CA VAL A 201 -10.63 -1.65 -12.62
C VAL A 201 -11.86 -2.55 -12.50
N GLN A 202 -11.72 -3.74 -11.88
CA GLN A 202 -12.83 -4.64 -11.62
C GLN A 202 -13.90 -4.00 -10.71
N GLN A 203 -13.49 -3.26 -9.68
CA GLN A 203 -14.40 -2.56 -8.76
C GLN A 203 -15.05 -1.30 -9.39
N PHE A 204 -14.54 -0.82 -10.50
CA PHE A 204 -15.14 0.22 -11.34
C PHE A 204 -15.84 -0.35 -12.58
N ASP A 205 -16.38 -1.57 -12.50
CA ASP A 205 -17.07 -2.21 -13.62
C ASP A 205 -16.24 -2.25 -14.92
N TRP A 206 -14.93 -2.48 -14.73
CA TRP A 206 -13.89 -2.54 -15.77
C TRP A 206 -13.55 -1.18 -16.41
N GLU A 207 -13.92 -0.08 -15.78
CA GLU A 207 -13.46 1.25 -16.16
C GLU A 207 -12.10 1.60 -15.56
N VAL A 208 -11.26 2.28 -16.33
CA VAL A 208 -9.94 2.75 -15.87
C VAL A 208 -10.08 4.18 -15.32
N PRO A 209 -9.60 4.46 -14.09
CA PRO A 209 -9.57 5.83 -13.57
C PRO A 209 -8.60 6.71 -14.39
N ASP A 210 -8.70 8.03 -14.22
CA ASP A 210 -7.77 8.94 -14.89
C ASP A 210 -6.40 8.94 -14.23
N TRP A 211 -6.38 8.82 -12.89
CA TRP A 211 -5.16 8.80 -12.11
C TRP A 211 -5.12 7.69 -11.05
N VAL A 212 -3.91 7.16 -10.83
CA VAL A 212 -3.61 6.35 -9.65
C VAL A 212 -2.42 6.97 -8.93
N VAL A 213 -2.59 7.31 -7.65
CA VAL A 213 -1.57 7.95 -6.81
C VAL A 213 -1.09 6.95 -5.77
N VAL A 214 0.23 6.74 -5.66
CA VAL A 214 0.82 5.71 -4.81
C VAL A 214 2.05 6.23 -4.08
N PRO A 215 2.20 5.97 -2.75
CA PRO A 215 3.43 6.29 -2.04
C PRO A 215 4.56 5.36 -2.48
N GLY A 216 5.76 5.89 -2.71
CA GLY A 216 6.90 5.17 -3.26
C GLY A 216 8.14 5.13 -2.37
N GLY A 217 8.52 3.94 -1.89
CA GLY A 217 9.79 3.68 -1.21
C GLY A 217 10.73 2.86 -2.10
N ASN A 218 10.76 1.54 -1.96
CA ASN A 218 11.53 0.63 -2.85
C ASN A 218 10.98 0.55 -4.29
N LEU A 219 9.85 1.22 -4.57
CA LEU A 219 9.22 1.38 -5.88
C LEU A 219 8.72 0.07 -6.53
N GLY A 220 8.68 -1.01 -5.79
CA GLY A 220 8.10 -2.28 -6.25
C GLY A 220 6.59 -2.15 -6.49
N ASN A 221 5.87 -1.40 -5.64
CA ASN A 221 4.45 -1.14 -5.77
C ASN A 221 4.10 -0.32 -7.03
N VAL A 222 4.86 0.74 -7.33
CA VAL A 222 4.71 1.52 -8.58
C VAL A 222 4.91 0.62 -9.80
N THR A 223 5.97 -0.21 -9.75
CA THR A 223 6.24 -1.18 -10.81
C THR A 223 5.09 -2.17 -10.96
N ALA A 224 4.59 -2.72 -9.87
CA ALA A 224 3.49 -3.70 -9.88
C ALA A 224 2.20 -3.10 -10.43
N LEU A 225 1.82 -1.90 -9.99
CA LEU A 225 0.65 -1.17 -10.51
C LEU A 225 0.74 -1.01 -12.03
N GLY A 226 1.85 -0.50 -12.52
CA GLY A 226 2.04 -0.31 -13.96
C GLY A 226 1.99 -1.63 -14.73
N LEU A 227 2.65 -2.68 -14.24
CA LEU A 227 2.62 -4.00 -14.88
C LEU A 227 1.20 -4.60 -14.94
N GLY A 228 0.38 -4.42 -13.90
CA GLY A 228 -1.00 -4.87 -13.90
C GLY A 228 -1.85 -4.17 -14.97
N PHE A 229 -1.76 -2.84 -15.08
CA PHE A 229 -2.45 -2.09 -16.13
C PHE A 229 -1.95 -2.45 -17.54
N LEU A 230 -0.63 -2.59 -17.73
CA LEU A 230 -0.07 -3.01 -19.04
C LEU A 230 -0.56 -4.39 -19.44
N MET A 231 -0.57 -5.34 -18.50
CA MET A 231 -1.08 -6.68 -18.77
C MET A 231 -2.55 -6.67 -19.19
N MET A 232 -3.41 -5.89 -18.51
CA MET A 232 -4.81 -5.74 -18.90
C MET A 232 -4.95 -5.12 -20.29
N LYS A 233 -4.14 -4.10 -20.61
CA LYS A 233 -4.11 -3.47 -21.94
C LYS A 233 -3.68 -4.45 -23.03
N ASP A 234 -2.62 -5.21 -22.78
CA ASP A 234 -2.09 -6.20 -23.72
C ASP A 234 -3.06 -7.37 -23.99
N LEU A 235 -3.93 -7.68 -23.01
CA LEU A 235 -5.00 -8.68 -23.13
C LEU A 235 -6.31 -8.11 -23.66
N GLY A 236 -6.37 -6.79 -23.95
CA GLY A 236 -7.59 -6.12 -24.41
C GLY A 236 -8.70 -6.01 -23.35
N ILE A 237 -8.38 -6.28 -22.07
CA ILE A 237 -9.35 -6.18 -20.94
C ILE A 237 -9.73 -4.71 -20.71
N VAL A 238 -8.78 -3.80 -20.91
CA VAL A 238 -8.99 -2.34 -20.90
C VAL A 238 -8.43 -1.72 -22.18
N ASP A 239 -8.98 -0.58 -22.56
CA ASP A 239 -8.62 0.15 -23.79
C ASP A 239 -7.69 1.34 -23.54
N LYS A 240 -7.66 1.88 -22.31
CA LYS A 240 -6.79 3.02 -21.91
C LYS A 240 -5.91 2.66 -20.70
N LEU A 241 -4.95 3.52 -20.42
CA LEU A 241 -4.10 3.46 -19.22
C LEU A 241 -4.34 4.71 -18.38
N PRO A 242 -4.29 4.63 -17.02
CA PRO A 242 -4.34 5.83 -16.19
C PRO A 242 -3.01 6.58 -16.24
N ARG A 243 -2.97 7.81 -15.80
CA ARG A 243 -1.71 8.44 -15.37
C ARG A 243 -1.35 7.92 -13.97
N ILE A 244 -0.05 7.79 -13.67
CA ILE A 244 0.43 7.34 -12.36
C ILE A 244 1.21 8.48 -11.71
N ALA A 245 0.84 8.86 -10.50
CA ALA A 245 1.62 9.74 -9.65
C ALA A 245 2.31 8.93 -8.53
N CYS A 246 3.64 9.03 -8.46
CA CYS A 246 4.41 8.45 -7.36
C CYS A 246 4.75 9.54 -6.35
N ALA A 247 4.37 9.33 -5.08
CA ALA A 247 4.62 10.28 -4.01
C ALA A 247 5.76 9.79 -3.10
N GLN A 248 6.77 10.63 -2.85
CA GLN A 248 7.88 10.33 -1.96
C GLN A 248 7.92 11.27 -0.75
N ALA A 249 8.42 10.78 0.39
CA ALA A 249 8.77 11.66 1.49
C ALA A 249 9.97 12.52 1.08
N GLN A 250 9.94 13.82 1.35
CA GLN A 250 11.01 14.77 0.98
C GLN A 250 12.39 14.35 1.52
N LYS A 251 12.39 13.73 2.70
CA LYS A 251 13.61 13.23 3.35
C LYS A 251 14.18 11.93 2.74
N ALA A 252 13.47 11.34 1.75
CA ALA A 252 13.88 10.13 1.04
C ALA A 252 13.27 10.12 -0.39
N ASN A 253 13.73 11.02 -1.26
CA ASN A 253 13.11 11.40 -2.52
C ASN A 253 13.95 11.17 -3.80
N PRO A 254 14.75 10.12 -3.93
CA PRO A 254 15.67 9.97 -5.06
C PRO A 254 14.96 9.91 -6.43
N LEU A 255 13.74 9.37 -6.48
CA LEU A 255 12.94 9.31 -7.71
C LEU A 255 12.43 10.70 -8.11
N TYR A 256 12.01 11.52 -7.14
CA TYR A 256 11.60 12.91 -7.38
C TYR A 256 12.74 13.74 -7.96
N LEU A 257 13.94 13.62 -7.40
CA LEU A 257 15.13 14.33 -7.91
C LEU A 257 15.49 13.88 -9.33
N SER A 258 15.32 12.61 -9.65
CA SER A 258 15.49 12.08 -11.02
C SER A 258 14.41 12.58 -11.96
N TYR A 259 13.16 12.67 -11.49
CA TYR A 259 12.01 13.20 -12.26
C TYR A 259 12.23 14.66 -12.67
N LEU A 260 12.72 15.53 -11.76
CA LEU A 260 13.06 16.93 -12.08
C LEU A 260 14.10 17.07 -13.19
N LYS A 261 14.91 16.02 -13.42
CA LYS A 261 15.89 15.95 -14.51
C LYS A 261 15.37 15.18 -15.73
N GLY A 262 14.05 14.98 -15.85
CA GLY A 262 13.42 14.23 -16.93
C GLY A 262 13.83 12.75 -16.97
N PHE A 263 14.18 12.16 -15.80
CA PHE A 263 14.69 10.81 -15.65
C PHE A 263 16.01 10.50 -16.41
N LYS A 264 16.75 11.52 -16.81
CA LYS A 264 18.03 11.37 -17.52
C LYS A 264 19.17 10.97 -16.57
N GLU A 265 19.06 11.39 -15.32
CA GLU A 265 20.05 11.09 -14.27
C GLU A 265 19.34 10.49 -13.05
N TYR A 266 19.99 9.50 -12.46
CA TYR A 266 19.61 8.95 -11.18
C TYR A 266 20.84 8.92 -10.26
N ARG A 267 20.67 9.41 -9.05
CA ARG A 267 21.67 9.29 -7.97
C ARG A 267 20.93 8.87 -6.68
N PRO A 268 21.43 7.86 -5.97
CA PRO A 268 20.96 7.55 -4.64
C PRO A 268 21.11 8.77 -3.71
N VAL A 269 20.24 8.86 -2.70
CA VAL A 269 20.36 9.86 -1.63
C VAL A 269 20.58 9.18 -0.29
N LYS A 270 21.20 9.87 0.65
CA LYS A 270 21.20 9.42 2.04
C LYS A 270 19.82 9.75 2.64
N ALA A 271 18.95 8.75 2.80
CA ALA A 271 17.66 8.94 3.41
C ALA A 271 17.79 9.45 4.86
N GLN A 272 17.04 10.49 5.18
CA GLN A 272 16.92 11.03 6.54
C GLN A 272 15.70 10.42 7.22
N LYS A 273 15.61 10.53 8.55
CA LYS A 273 14.47 10.06 9.34
C LYS A 273 13.18 10.78 8.88
N THR A 274 12.16 9.99 8.55
CA THR A 274 10.83 10.47 8.16
C THR A 274 9.74 9.75 8.95
N LEU A 275 8.61 10.40 9.19
CA LEU A 275 7.41 9.80 9.78
C LEU A 275 6.87 8.65 8.91
N ALA A 276 7.06 8.73 7.60
CA ALA A 276 6.72 7.67 6.66
C ALA A 276 7.83 6.60 6.57
N SER A 277 8.14 5.97 7.69
CA SER A 277 9.31 5.10 7.90
C SER A 277 9.46 3.96 6.88
N ALA A 278 8.39 3.33 6.40
CA ALA A 278 8.47 2.23 5.43
C ALA A 278 8.87 2.68 4.01
N ILE A 279 8.88 3.98 3.73
CA ILE A 279 9.38 4.57 2.48
C ILE A 279 10.65 5.41 2.67
N GLN A 280 11.31 5.30 3.81
CA GLN A 280 12.62 5.92 4.10
C GLN A 280 13.73 5.17 3.31
N ILE A 281 13.70 5.29 2.00
CA ILE A 281 14.60 4.55 1.09
C ILE A 281 15.37 5.53 0.21
N GLY A 282 16.70 5.54 0.38
CA GLY A 282 17.60 6.40 -0.38
C GLY A 282 18.08 5.80 -1.71
N ASP A 283 18.08 4.45 -1.83
CA ASP A 283 18.43 3.73 -3.04
C ASP A 283 17.41 2.63 -3.36
N PRO A 284 16.30 2.97 -4.04
CA PRO A 284 15.23 2.03 -4.33
C PRO A 284 15.64 0.88 -5.25
N VAL A 285 15.42 -0.35 -4.82
CA VAL A 285 15.72 -1.56 -5.60
C VAL A 285 15.05 -1.58 -6.99
N SER A 286 13.83 -1.04 -7.10
CA SER A 286 13.05 -1.08 -8.34
C SER A 286 13.10 0.22 -9.15
N ILE A 287 14.06 1.12 -8.89
CA ILE A 287 14.15 2.45 -9.50
C ILE A 287 14.06 2.42 -11.04
N LYS A 288 14.86 1.58 -11.69
CA LYS A 288 14.87 1.47 -13.17
C LYS A 288 13.53 1.01 -13.74
N LYS A 289 12.86 0.08 -13.05
CA LYS A 289 11.55 -0.43 -13.45
C LYS A 289 10.47 0.65 -13.27
N ALA A 290 10.48 1.35 -12.14
CA ALA A 290 9.54 2.42 -11.83
C ALA A 290 9.66 3.60 -12.82
N ILE A 291 10.87 4.02 -13.17
CA ILE A 291 11.10 5.07 -14.19
C ILE A 291 10.46 4.66 -15.53
N LYS A 292 10.69 3.42 -16.01
CA LYS A 292 10.08 2.92 -17.26
C LYS A 292 8.55 2.93 -17.20
N ILE A 293 7.98 2.57 -16.06
CA ILE A 293 6.52 2.62 -15.86
C ILE A 293 6.04 4.06 -15.92
N LEU A 294 6.63 4.97 -15.14
CA LEU A 294 6.21 6.37 -15.11
C LEU A 294 6.30 7.02 -16.49
N GLN A 295 7.38 6.79 -17.24
CA GLN A 295 7.52 7.29 -18.62
C GLN A 295 6.41 6.75 -19.54
N ARG A 296 6.07 5.46 -19.42
CA ARG A 296 5.03 4.84 -20.28
C ARG A 296 3.61 5.30 -19.93
N PHE A 297 3.38 5.73 -18.69
CA PHE A 297 2.08 6.16 -18.17
C PHE A 297 1.92 7.69 -18.15
N ASN A 298 2.80 8.44 -18.78
CA ASN A 298 2.86 9.90 -18.66
C ASN A 298 2.77 10.33 -17.19
N GLY A 299 3.50 9.59 -16.34
CA GLY A 299 3.43 9.71 -14.91
C GLY A 299 4.23 10.88 -14.36
N VAL A 300 3.90 11.28 -13.16
CA VAL A 300 4.56 12.35 -12.43
C VAL A 300 5.11 11.84 -11.09
N VAL A 301 6.07 12.57 -10.54
CA VAL A 301 6.57 12.32 -9.19
C VAL A 301 6.40 13.58 -8.37
N GLU A 302 5.84 13.44 -7.18
CA GLU A 302 5.71 14.56 -6.24
C GLU A 302 6.30 14.15 -4.89
N GLN A 303 6.64 15.12 -4.07
CA GLN A 303 7.16 14.90 -2.72
C GLN A 303 6.32 15.62 -1.65
N ALA A 304 6.39 15.13 -0.43
CA ALA A 304 5.78 15.76 0.73
C ALA A 304 6.80 15.91 1.87
N SER A 305 6.79 17.06 2.52
CA SER A 305 7.49 17.30 3.77
C SER A 305 6.80 16.58 4.94
N GLU A 306 7.44 16.53 6.10
CA GLU A 306 6.85 15.92 7.31
C GLU A 306 5.55 16.64 7.73
N ASP A 307 5.57 17.98 7.63
CA ASP A 307 4.39 18.81 7.95
C ASP A 307 3.25 18.56 6.97
N GLU A 308 3.53 18.55 5.65
CA GLU A 308 2.52 18.27 4.61
C GLU A 308 1.90 16.87 4.76
N LEU A 309 2.72 15.83 4.93
CA LEU A 309 2.20 14.46 5.03
C LEU A 309 1.36 14.24 6.31
N ALA A 310 1.78 14.83 7.43
CA ALA A 310 1.09 14.66 8.71
C ALA A 310 -0.25 15.41 8.71
N ASN A 311 -0.27 16.65 8.22
CA ASN A 311 -1.49 17.43 8.12
C ASN A 311 -2.46 16.89 7.07
N ALA A 312 -1.97 16.39 5.92
CA ALA A 312 -2.84 15.73 4.93
C ALA A 312 -3.48 14.46 5.48
N ALA A 313 -2.72 13.63 6.21
CA ALA A 313 -3.25 12.44 6.88
C ALA A 313 -4.31 12.81 7.92
N ALA A 314 -4.03 13.77 8.81
CA ALA A 314 -4.94 14.18 9.86
C ALA A 314 -6.21 14.85 9.30
N ARG A 315 -6.09 15.66 8.24
CA ARG A 315 -7.22 16.25 7.53
C ARG A 315 -8.13 15.18 6.94
N ALA A 316 -7.55 14.17 6.30
CA ALA A 316 -8.29 13.04 5.76
C ALA A 316 -8.95 12.19 6.86
N ASP A 317 -8.25 11.94 7.97
CA ASP A 317 -8.80 11.17 9.11
C ASP A 317 -10.06 11.83 9.69
N ARG A 318 -10.14 13.16 9.73
CA ARG A 318 -11.35 13.91 10.15
C ARG A 318 -12.56 13.65 9.26
N THR A 319 -12.37 13.11 8.08
CA THR A 319 -13.44 12.72 7.16
C THR A 319 -13.76 11.22 7.22
N GLY A 320 -13.12 10.48 8.14
CA GLY A 320 -13.36 9.05 8.36
C GLY A 320 -12.39 8.11 7.65
N LEU A 321 -11.29 8.62 7.04
CA LEU A 321 -10.41 7.78 6.23
C LEU A 321 -9.42 6.93 7.03
N PHE A 322 -8.85 7.42 8.09
CA PHE A 322 -7.92 6.75 9.02
C PHE A 322 -6.73 6.02 8.36
N ASN A 323 -5.77 6.80 7.88
CA ASN A 323 -4.68 6.34 7.04
C ASN A 323 -3.34 6.22 7.77
N CYS A 324 -2.40 5.45 7.20
CA CYS A 324 -0.99 5.40 7.64
C CYS A 324 -0.22 6.67 7.17
N PRO A 325 0.96 6.97 7.74
CA PRO A 325 1.76 8.14 7.33
C PRO A 325 2.21 8.08 5.86
N HIS A 326 2.43 6.89 5.30
CA HIS A 326 2.78 6.73 3.89
C HIS A 326 1.64 7.17 2.96
N THR A 327 0.39 6.85 3.33
CA THR A 327 -0.79 7.37 2.63
C THR A 327 -0.88 8.88 2.76
N GLY A 328 -0.47 9.44 3.91
CA GLY A 328 -0.35 10.89 4.11
C GLY A 328 0.55 11.56 3.05
N VAL A 329 1.66 10.91 2.68
CA VAL A 329 2.54 11.39 1.58
C VAL A 329 1.78 11.44 0.24
N ALA A 330 1.00 10.41 -0.07
CA ALA A 330 0.21 10.38 -1.31
C ALA A 330 -0.92 11.42 -1.31
N LEU A 331 -1.58 11.63 -0.17
CA LEU A 331 -2.64 12.64 -0.03
C LEU A 331 -2.08 14.07 -0.15
N ALA A 332 -0.93 14.36 0.44
CA ALA A 332 -0.24 15.63 0.27
C ALA A 332 0.16 15.87 -1.19
N ALA A 333 0.65 14.82 -1.86
CA ALA A 333 0.97 14.90 -3.29
C ALA A 333 -0.25 15.23 -4.16
N ILE A 334 -1.43 14.65 -3.87
CA ILE A 334 -2.68 14.97 -4.58
C ILE A 334 -3.01 16.45 -4.44
N ILE A 335 -2.96 16.99 -3.22
CA ILE A 335 -3.24 18.41 -2.96
C ILE A 335 -2.30 19.30 -3.81
N LYS A 336 -1.01 19.02 -3.80
CA LYS A 336 -0.01 19.77 -4.59
C LYS A 336 -0.21 19.64 -6.09
N LEU A 337 -0.59 18.45 -6.58
CA LEU A 337 -0.85 18.21 -8.02
C LEU A 337 -2.14 18.92 -8.49
N LEU A 338 -3.14 19.05 -7.62
CA LEU A 338 -4.33 19.88 -7.88
C LEU A 338 -3.97 21.36 -7.95
N GLU A 339 -3.19 21.87 -7.00
CA GLU A 339 -2.73 23.26 -6.96
C GLU A 339 -1.90 23.63 -8.20
N LYS A 340 -1.09 22.69 -8.71
CA LYS A 340 -0.32 22.83 -9.94
C LYS A 340 -1.17 22.66 -11.21
N GLY A 341 -2.43 22.26 -11.10
CA GLY A 341 -3.33 21.97 -12.22
C GLY A 341 -2.93 20.73 -13.04
N GLU A 342 -2.07 19.85 -12.51
CA GLU A 342 -1.75 18.55 -13.11
C GLU A 342 -2.93 17.58 -13.03
N ILE A 343 -3.58 17.53 -11.87
CA ILE A 343 -4.85 16.84 -11.66
C ILE A 343 -5.97 17.87 -11.80
N LYS A 344 -7.01 17.54 -12.57
CA LYS A 344 -8.16 18.41 -12.74
C LYS A 344 -9.27 18.06 -11.75
N PRO A 345 -10.11 19.04 -11.32
CA PRO A 345 -11.16 18.82 -10.33
C PRO A 345 -12.19 17.72 -10.67
N ASP A 346 -12.40 17.45 -11.94
CA ASP A 346 -13.39 16.49 -12.43
C ASP A 346 -12.78 15.11 -12.77
N GLU A 347 -11.46 14.93 -12.66
CA GLU A 347 -10.81 13.66 -12.96
C GLU A 347 -11.06 12.62 -11.85
N LYS A 348 -11.20 11.35 -12.26
CA LYS A 348 -11.34 10.21 -11.36
C LYS A 348 -9.96 9.79 -10.85
N VAL A 349 -9.67 10.06 -9.57
CA VAL A 349 -8.39 9.81 -8.93
C VAL A 349 -8.54 8.71 -7.87
N VAL A 350 -7.69 7.70 -7.95
CA VAL A 350 -7.58 6.64 -6.94
C VAL A 350 -6.27 6.81 -6.16
N VAL A 351 -6.35 7.00 -4.86
CA VAL A 351 -5.18 6.95 -3.98
C VAL A 351 -5.03 5.58 -3.33
N ILE A 352 -3.83 5.03 -3.35
CA ILE A 352 -3.53 3.74 -2.71
C ILE A 352 -3.15 3.99 -1.25
N SER A 353 -4.04 3.57 -0.34
CA SER A 353 -3.73 3.49 1.09
C SER A 353 -3.05 2.15 1.38
N THR A 354 -1.75 2.20 1.62
CA THR A 354 -0.87 1.02 1.61
C THR A 354 -0.91 0.21 2.89
N ALA A 355 -1.28 0.83 4.03
CA ALA A 355 -1.39 0.18 5.32
C ALA A 355 -2.49 0.82 6.17
N HIS A 356 -2.99 0.07 7.15
CA HIS A 356 -4.00 0.55 8.08
C HIS A 356 -3.39 1.51 9.12
N GLY A 357 -4.14 2.55 9.50
CA GLY A 357 -3.70 3.53 10.49
C GLY A 357 -3.33 2.93 11.85
N LEU A 358 -3.99 1.86 12.26
CA LEU A 358 -3.71 1.13 13.51
C LEU A 358 -2.30 0.52 13.58
N LYS A 359 -1.60 0.36 12.48
CA LYS A 359 -0.20 -0.08 12.47
C LYS A 359 0.79 1.02 12.87
N PHE A 360 0.32 2.25 12.96
CA PHE A 360 1.12 3.45 13.25
C PHE A 360 0.46 4.29 14.35
N PRO A 361 0.13 3.70 15.53
CA PRO A 361 -0.58 4.41 16.60
C PRO A 361 0.23 5.60 17.11
N ASP A 362 1.53 5.45 17.29
CA ASP A 362 2.42 6.53 17.78
C ASP A 362 2.37 7.75 16.88
N PHE A 363 2.32 7.57 15.55
CA PHE A 363 2.16 8.68 14.59
C PHE A 363 0.87 9.46 14.85
N LYS A 364 -0.25 8.76 15.10
CA LYS A 364 -1.54 9.39 15.35
C LYS A 364 -1.57 10.09 16.71
N ILE A 365 -1.12 9.41 17.76
CA ILE A 365 -1.10 9.94 19.12
C ILE A 365 -0.23 11.19 19.18
N HIS A 366 1.02 11.10 18.75
CA HIS A 366 1.97 12.22 18.81
C HIS A 366 1.56 13.41 17.94
N TYR A 367 0.84 13.17 16.81
CA TYR A 367 0.26 14.27 16.04
C TYR A 367 -0.76 15.07 16.88
N HIS A 368 -1.67 14.36 17.56
CA HIS A 368 -2.71 15.01 18.37
C HIS A 368 -2.14 15.60 19.67
N GLU A 369 -1.08 15.04 20.22
CA GLU A 369 -0.31 15.62 21.34
C GLU A 369 0.49 16.86 20.91
N GLY A 370 0.84 16.97 19.62
CA GLY A 370 1.68 18.05 19.09
C GLY A 370 3.17 17.84 19.36
N THR A 371 3.60 16.57 19.47
CA THR A 371 4.98 16.17 19.80
C THR A 371 5.76 15.64 18.61
N LEU A 372 5.17 15.61 17.39
CA LEU A 372 5.88 15.22 16.17
C LEU A 372 6.90 16.29 15.78
N GLU A 373 8.15 15.87 15.63
CA GLU A 373 9.25 16.76 15.23
C GLU A 373 9.05 17.32 13.82
N GLY A 374 9.11 18.64 13.67
CA GLY A 374 8.97 19.33 12.38
C GLY A 374 7.54 19.38 11.84
N VAL A 375 6.54 19.16 12.69
CA VAL A 375 5.12 19.22 12.34
C VAL A 375 4.41 20.28 13.16
N THR A 376 3.71 21.21 12.50
CA THR A 376 2.74 22.12 13.11
C THR A 376 1.34 21.55 12.96
N PRO A 377 0.77 20.88 13.98
CA PRO A 377 -0.46 20.12 13.81
C PRO A 377 -1.69 21.02 13.72
N LEU A 378 -2.23 21.18 12.52
CA LEU A 378 -3.37 22.05 12.22
C LEU A 378 -4.72 21.45 12.67
N TYR A 379 -4.78 20.12 12.84
CA TYR A 379 -6.03 19.38 13.07
C TYR A 379 -6.00 18.58 14.37
N ARG A 380 -5.36 19.14 15.40
CA ARG A 380 -5.31 18.50 16.73
C ARG A 380 -6.69 18.23 17.28
N ASN A 381 -6.83 17.08 17.94
CA ASN A 381 -7.99 16.71 18.70
C ASN A 381 -7.54 15.92 19.94
N GLN A 382 -7.89 16.40 21.12
CA GLN A 382 -7.49 15.79 22.39
C GLN A 382 -8.73 15.47 23.22
N PRO A 383 -8.67 14.46 24.10
CA PRO A 383 -9.72 14.23 25.07
C PRO A 383 -9.96 15.48 25.92
N VAL A 384 -11.19 15.76 26.24
CA VAL A 384 -11.60 16.84 27.16
C VAL A 384 -11.89 16.21 28.52
N GLU A 385 -11.08 16.50 29.50
CA GLU A 385 -11.32 16.04 30.87
C GLU A 385 -12.46 16.86 31.50
N VAL A 386 -13.44 16.18 32.04
CA VAL A 386 -14.58 16.79 32.72
C VAL A 386 -14.91 16.00 34.00
N PRO A 387 -15.38 16.65 35.08
CA PRO A 387 -15.90 15.93 36.23
C PRO A 387 -17.09 15.04 35.87
N ALA A 388 -17.33 13.99 36.65
CA ALA A 388 -18.49 13.10 36.51
C ALA A 388 -19.78 13.79 37.00
N ASP A 389 -20.13 14.91 36.38
CA ASP A 389 -21.26 15.76 36.69
C ASP A 389 -22.01 16.13 35.41
N TYR A 390 -23.34 16.09 35.47
CA TYR A 390 -24.21 16.31 34.30
C TYR A 390 -24.00 17.69 33.66
N GLU A 391 -23.97 18.77 34.47
CA GLU A 391 -23.86 20.12 33.92
C GLU A 391 -22.46 20.40 33.32
N ALA A 392 -21.42 19.85 33.92
CA ALA A 392 -20.06 19.92 33.39
C ALA A 392 -19.94 19.19 32.03
N VAL A 393 -20.48 17.98 31.95
CA VAL A 393 -20.52 17.18 30.70
C VAL A 393 -21.37 17.86 29.64
N ARG A 394 -22.60 18.27 29.99
CA ARG A 394 -23.51 18.98 29.08
C ARG A 394 -22.88 20.28 28.55
N GLY A 395 -22.30 21.08 29.42
CA GLY A 395 -21.64 22.33 29.02
C GLY A 395 -20.47 22.10 28.08
N SER A 396 -19.68 21.04 28.28
CA SER A 396 -18.58 20.66 27.37
C SER A 396 -19.07 20.20 26.00
N ILE A 397 -20.15 19.42 25.95
CA ILE A 397 -20.78 18.98 24.69
C ILE A 397 -21.29 20.19 23.91
N LEU A 398 -22.07 21.09 24.53
CA LEU A 398 -22.64 22.24 23.84
C LEU A 398 -21.55 23.13 23.24
N ARG A 399 -20.51 23.47 24.01
CA ARG A 399 -19.37 24.26 23.49
C ARG A 399 -18.64 23.57 22.32
N ALA A 400 -18.54 22.24 22.34
CA ALA A 400 -17.89 21.49 21.27
C ALA A 400 -18.73 21.47 20.00
N VAL A 401 -20.06 21.33 20.13
CA VAL A 401 -21.00 21.32 19.00
C VAL A 401 -21.11 22.68 18.35
N GLU A 402 -21.18 23.76 19.14
CA GLU A 402 -21.19 25.14 18.62
C GLU A 402 -19.94 25.46 17.77
N LYS A 403 -18.77 24.97 18.18
CA LYS A 403 -17.51 25.15 17.43
C LYS A 403 -17.41 24.27 16.19
N ARG A 404 -18.23 23.25 16.08
CA ARG A 404 -18.21 22.26 14.96
C ARG A 404 -19.63 22.07 14.42
N PRO A 405 -20.23 23.12 13.79
CA PRO A 405 -21.57 22.98 13.19
C PRO A 405 -21.57 21.86 12.16
N TYR A 406 -22.69 21.17 12.05
CA TYR A 406 -22.88 20.14 11.04
C TYR A 406 -22.67 20.73 9.64
N ASP A 407 -21.69 20.20 8.91
CA ASP A 407 -21.54 20.45 7.47
C ASP A 407 -22.34 19.39 6.70
N TYR A 408 -23.69 19.49 6.88
CA TYR A 408 -24.60 18.61 6.16
C TYR A 408 -24.89 19.21 4.78
N LYS A 409 -24.18 18.70 3.77
CA LYS A 409 -24.52 18.94 2.37
C LYS A 409 -24.97 17.63 1.74
N PRO A 410 -26.06 17.64 0.95
CA PRO A 410 -26.49 16.44 0.23
C PRO A 410 -25.31 15.91 -0.62
N THR A 411 -25.07 14.60 -0.53
CA THR A 411 -24.08 13.92 -1.35
C THR A 411 -24.53 13.95 -2.81
N LEU A 412 -23.73 14.54 -3.69
CA LEU A 412 -23.98 14.46 -5.12
C LEU A 412 -23.52 13.06 -5.58
N VAL A 413 -24.43 12.09 -5.51
CA VAL A 413 -24.16 10.72 -5.95
C VAL A 413 -23.70 10.76 -7.41
N PRO A 414 -22.51 10.24 -7.73
CA PRO A 414 -22.10 10.07 -9.12
C PRO A 414 -23.15 9.20 -9.82
N LYS A 415 -23.74 9.69 -10.91
CA LYS A 415 -24.62 8.83 -11.70
C LYS A 415 -23.80 7.62 -12.17
N PRO A 416 -24.31 6.39 -11.99
CA PRO A 416 -23.70 5.24 -12.63
C PRO A 416 -23.62 5.54 -14.13
N SER A 417 -22.49 5.20 -14.76
CA SER A 417 -22.44 5.11 -16.23
C SER A 417 -23.65 4.26 -16.64
N ALA A 418 -24.44 4.74 -17.60
CA ALA A 418 -25.64 4.05 -18.03
C ALA A 418 -25.24 2.60 -18.39
N VAL A 419 -25.64 1.67 -17.54
CA VAL A 419 -25.64 0.25 -17.88
C VAL A 419 -26.83 0.14 -18.83
N GLU A 420 -26.57 0.06 -20.12
CA GLU A 420 -27.56 -0.45 -21.06
C GLU A 420 -27.89 -1.88 -20.62
N ASP A 421 -29.15 -2.11 -20.25
CA ASP A 421 -29.69 -3.41 -19.84
C ASP A 421 -29.50 -4.50 -20.92
#